data_0882ac137ea1fdcb29a2fc16d6085ce5
#
_entry.id   0882ac137ea1fdcb29a2fc16d6085ce5
#
_cell.length_a   1.000
_cell.length_b   1.000
_cell.length_c   1.000
_cell.angle_alpha   90.00
_cell.angle_beta   90.00
_cell.angle_gamma   90.00
#
_symmetry.space_group_name_H-M   'P 1'
#
loop_
_entity.id
_entity.type
_entity.pdbx_description
1 polymer ?
#
loop_
_entity_poly.entity_id
_entity_poly.type
_entity_poly.pdbx_seq_one_letter_code
_entity_poly.pdbx_strand_id
1 'polypeptide(L)'
;ELYSYRLAQHYIEGTDAYPETIEELSEAEPVEGFIYNNYCSSRMYWTPENGRKIDGIRSLIEELNLEGEELAASLCALLEAADSVANTASVYGAYLKAYKTSVQRDIILKPIEPPQGIKGQALNKDVLDLKITGDVAYLDPPYNTRHYGANYHLLNTLCHYKTFEPKGVTGLPDYYKSPFCSKVKAAGAMKQLLNQLDYKHIFISYNDEGIIPLEQMQSLCSETGQYSLIKEEYQRFKADAKRKQSQTSTVEYLHCISR
;
A
#
# COMPACT_ATOMS: atom_id res chain seq x y z
N GLU A 1 -4.60 0.79 5.33
CA GLU A 1 -3.46 1.69 5.41
C GLU A 1 -3.80 3.05 4.80
N LEU A 2 -3.33 4.17 5.41
CA LEU A 2 -3.73 5.50 4.95
C LEU A 2 -3.20 5.83 3.54
N TYR A 3 -1.97 5.42 3.23
CA TYR A 3 -1.41 5.67 1.90
C TYR A 3 -2.25 5.02 0.78
N SER A 4 -2.64 3.76 0.95
CA SER A 4 -3.46 3.07 -0.05
C SER A 4 -4.88 3.64 -0.14
N TYR A 5 -5.43 4.13 0.98
CA TYR A 5 -6.70 4.84 0.98
C TYR A 5 -6.60 6.16 0.20
N ARG A 6 -5.54 6.95 0.37
CA ARG A 6 -5.35 8.21 -0.36
C ARG A 6 -5.16 8.01 -1.86
N LEU A 7 -4.39 6.98 -2.24
CA LEU A 7 -4.28 6.56 -3.63
C LEU A 7 -5.64 6.13 -4.19
N ALA A 8 -6.35 5.24 -3.50
CA ALA A 8 -7.68 4.79 -3.92
C ALA A 8 -8.67 5.97 -3.99
N GLN A 9 -8.63 6.91 -3.04
CA GLN A 9 -9.47 8.10 -3.06
C GLN A 9 -9.23 8.92 -4.33
N HIS A 10 -7.98 9.19 -4.68
CA HIS A 10 -7.65 9.92 -5.90
C HIS A 10 -8.06 9.15 -7.18
N TYR A 11 -7.69 7.87 -7.29
CA TYR A 11 -7.95 7.09 -8.51
C TYR A 11 -9.41 6.66 -8.69
N ILE A 12 -10.17 6.47 -7.60
CA ILE A 12 -11.54 5.95 -7.66
C ILE A 12 -12.58 7.06 -7.53
N GLU A 13 -12.35 8.06 -6.67
CA GLU A 13 -13.29 9.15 -6.39
C GLU A 13 -12.92 10.44 -7.12
N GLY A 14 -11.61 10.70 -7.29
CA GLY A 14 -11.07 11.95 -7.79
C GLY A 14 -11.58 12.35 -9.18
N THR A 15 -11.83 13.61 -9.36
CA THR A 15 -12.35 14.21 -10.61
C THR A 15 -11.35 15.11 -11.30
N ASP A 16 -10.31 15.57 -10.61
CA ASP A 16 -9.31 16.52 -11.09
C ASP A 16 -7.89 16.12 -10.63
N ALA A 17 -6.89 16.54 -11.37
CA ALA A 17 -5.47 16.41 -11.05
C ALA A 17 -4.91 17.56 -10.22
N TYR A 18 -5.67 18.64 -10.06
CA TYR A 18 -5.28 19.87 -9.34
C TYR A 18 -3.91 20.42 -9.76
N PRO A 19 -3.68 20.71 -11.05
CA PRO A 19 -2.36 21.06 -11.56
C PRO A 19 -1.80 22.36 -10.93
N GLU A 20 -2.62 23.34 -10.63
CA GLU A 20 -2.21 24.60 -10.00
C GLU A 20 -1.69 24.36 -8.58
N THR A 21 -2.41 23.58 -7.78
CA THR A 21 -1.97 23.18 -6.43
C THR A 21 -0.69 22.36 -6.48
N ILE A 22 -0.56 21.41 -7.43
CA ILE A 22 0.66 20.62 -7.58
C ILE A 22 1.85 21.48 -8.01
N GLU A 23 1.65 22.49 -8.86
CA GLU A 23 2.68 23.45 -9.21
C GLU A 23 3.13 24.26 -7.99
N GLU A 24 2.18 24.80 -7.20
CA GLU A 24 2.49 25.51 -5.94
C GLU A 24 3.26 24.61 -4.96
N LEU A 25 2.83 23.35 -4.75
CA LEU A 25 3.55 22.40 -3.92
C LEU A 25 4.95 22.06 -4.43
N SER A 26 5.15 22.11 -5.75
CA SER A 26 6.46 21.89 -6.37
C SER A 26 7.46 23.00 -6.04
N GLU A 27 7.01 24.19 -5.73
CA GLU A 27 7.83 25.34 -5.33
C GLU A 27 8.12 25.39 -3.82
N ALA A 28 7.57 24.44 -3.03
CA ALA A 28 7.78 24.41 -1.58
C ALA A 28 9.26 24.47 -1.19
N GLU A 29 9.60 25.35 -0.28
CA GLU A 29 10.97 25.49 0.24
C GLU A 29 11.41 24.22 0.99
N PRO A 30 12.64 23.72 0.78
CA PRO A 30 13.17 22.57 1.51
C PRO A 30 13.28 22.84 3.01
N VAL A 31 12.80 21.90 3.85
CA VAL A 31 12.80 22.02 5.31
C VAL A 31 13.47 20.81 5.97
N GLU A 32 14.22 21.00 7.04
CA GLU A 32 14.77 19.91 7.86
C GLU A 32 13.71 19.41 8.86
N GLY A 33 12.70 18.68 8.34
CA GLY A 33 11.59 18.17 9.10
C GLY A 33 11.79 16.72 9.56
N PHE A 34 10.65 16.03 9.77
CA PHE A 34 10.62 14.68 10.34
C PHE A 34 11.25 13.63 9.41
N ILE A 35 10.98 13.72 8.10
CA ILE A 35 11.50 12.76 7.11
C ILE A 35 13.02 12.92 6.97
N TYR A 36 13.50 14.13 6.79
CA TYR A 36 14.92 14.41 6.71
C TYR A 36 15.68 13.88 7.92
N ASN A 37 15.24 14.24 9.13
CA ASN A 37 15.94 13.91 10.36
C ASN A 37 15.95 12.41 10.67
N ASN A 38 14.91 11.66 10.28
CA ASN A 38 14.78 10.26 10.68
C ASN A 38 15.06 9.25 9.57
N TYR A 39 14.94 9.66 8.28
CA TYR A 39 14.97 8.72 7.17
C TYR A 39 15.97 9.06 6.06
N CYS A 40 16.70 10.18 6.17
CA CYS A 40 17.68 10.61 5.17
C CYS A 40 19.09 10.75 5.72
N SER A 41 19.27 10.82 7.02
CA SER A 41 20.59 10.96 7.68
C SER A 41 21.17 9.59 8.10
N SER A 42 20.57 8.96 9.10
CA SER A 42 21.00 7.65 9.63
C SER A 42 20.40 6.47 8.84
N ARG A 43 19.27 6.69 8.18
CA ARG A 43 18.58 5.75 7.31
C ARG A 43 18.54 6.32 5.91
N MET A 44 19.02 5.58 4.94
CA MET A 44 19.24 6.07 3.58
C MET A 44 18.01 5.80 2.67
N TYR A 45 16.79 6.15 3.12
CA TYR A 45 15.59 5.95 2.30
C TYR A 45 15.48 6.97 1.16
N TRP A 46 15.90 8.20 1.42
CA TRP A 46 16.02 9.26 0.41
C TRP A 46 17.33 9.99 0.60
N THR A 47 17.78 10.74 -0.41
CA THR A 47 18.89 11.66 -0.24
C THR A 47 18.50 12.78 0.74
N PRO A 48 19.47 13.44 1.40
CA PRO A 48 19.18 14.58 2.25
C PRO A 48 18.39 15.69 1.55
N GLU A 49 18.69 15.96 0.29
CA GLU A 49 18.05 16.98 -0.53
C GLU A 49 16.57 16.61 -0.78
N ASN A 50 16.31 15.39 -1.21
CA ASN A 50 14.95 14.89 -1.42
C ASN A 50 14.16 14.83 -0.11
N GLY A 51 14.79 14.45 0.99
CA GLY A 51 14.15 14.46 2.31
C GLY A 51 13.68 15.83 2.76
N ARG A 52 14.53 16.87 2.59
CA ARG A 52 14.13 18.26 2.87
C ARG A 52 12.98 18.72 1.98
N LYS A 53 13.04 18.36 0.69
CA LYS A 53 11.95 18.73 -0.24
C LYS A 53 10.64 18.03 0.11
N ILE A 54 10.66 16.76 0.48
CA ILE A 54 9.49 16.04 0.97
C ILE A 54 8.89 16.71 2.21
N ASP A 55 9.72 17.07 3.18
CA ASP A 55 9.26 17.77 4.39
C ASP A 55 8.69 19.16 4.06
N GLY A 56 9.31 19.91 3.12
CA GLY A 56 8.79 21.18 2.66
C GLY A 56 7.40 21.07 2.02
N ILE A 57 7.24 20.10 1.10
CA ILE A 57 5.94 19.83 0.45
C ILE A 57 4.88 19.45 1.49
N ARG A 58 5.21 18.59 2.44
CA ARG A 58 4.28 18.19 3.49
C ARG A 58 3.88 19.37 4.40
N SER A 59 4.84 20.22 4.75
CA SER A 59 4.56 21.45 5.53
C SER A 59 3.62 22.37 4.77
N LEU A 60 3.83 22.56 3.48
CA LEU A 60 2.97 23.42 2.66
C LEU A 60 1.55 22.83 2.50
N ILE A 61 1.41 21.51 2.35
CA ILE A 61 0.09 20.84 2.35
C ILE A 61 -0.69 21.15 3.65
N GLU A 62 -0.02 21.15 4.81
CA GLU A 62 -0.65 21.48 6.09
C GLU A 62 -0.98 23.00 6.18
N GLU A 63 -0.09 23.87 5.70
CA GLU A 63 -0.29 25.33 5.69
C GLU A 63 -1.48 25.74 4.82
N LEU A 64 -1.62 25.10 3.65
CA LEU A 64 -2.73 25.34 2.72
C LEU A 64 -4.06 24.74 3.24
N ASN A 65 -4.01 23.92 4.30
CA ASN A 65 -5.18 23.23 4.86
C ASN A 65 -5.96 22.44 3.79
N LEU A 66 -5.25 21.72 2.92
CA LEU A 66 -5.88 20.95 1.85
C LEU A 66 -6.76 19.84 2.42
N GLU A 67 -7.95 19.65 1.84
CA GLU A 67 -8.94 18.66 2.26
C GLU A 67 -9.53 17.90 1.07
N GLY A 68 -10.32 16.85 1.34
CA GLY A 68 -11.10 16.12 0.35
C GLY A 68 -10.27 15.56 -0.81
N GLU A 69 -10.73 15.81 -2.04
CA GLU A 69 -10.10 15.32 -3.28
C GLU A 69 -8.77 16.01 -3.56
N GLU A 70 -8.65 17.29 -3.27
CA GLU A 70 -7.42 18.07 -3.48
C GLU A 70 -6.28 17.55 -2.59
N LEU A 71 -6.55 17.25 -1.32
CA LEU A 71 -5.60 16.58 -0.44
C LEU A 71 -5.23 15.18 -0.97
N ALA A 72 -6.21 14.42 -1.47
CA ALA A 72 -5.95 13.10 -2.01
C ALA A 72 -5.06 13.16 -3.26
N ALA A 73 -5.30 14.09 -4.18
CA ALA A 73 -4.49 14.33 -5.37
C ALA A 73 -3.07 14.77 -5.01
N SER A 74 -2.93 15.71 -4.07
CA SER A 74 -1.63 16.21 -3.60
C SER A 74 -0.80 15.12 -2.93
N LEU A 75 -1.41 14.31 -2.07
CA LEU A 75 -0.74 13.17 -1.44
C LEU A 75 -0.41 12.07 -2.46
N CYS A 76 -1.28 11.81 -3.44
CA CYS A 76 -1.01 10.87 -4.52
C CYS A 76 0.23 11.30 -5.32
N ALA A 77 0.30 12.56 -5.75
CA ALA A 77 1.45 13.11 -6.46
C ALA A 77 2.75 13.01 -5.62
N LEU A 78 2.68 13.33 -4.32
CA LEU A 78 3.83 13.21 -3.42
C LEU A 78 4.26 11.75 -3.22
N LEU A 79 3.34 10.82 -3.03
CA LEU A 79 3.64 9.39 -2.86
C LEU A 79 4.35 8.82 -4.09
N GLU A 80 3.82 9.07 -5.28
CA GLU A 80 4.43 8.63 -6.54
C GLU A 80 5.83 9.27 -6.75
N ALA A 81 5.95 10.56 -6.51
CA ALA A 81 7.21 11.27 -6.62
C ALA A 81 8.25 10.73 -5.61
N ALA A 82 7.88 10.54 -4.35
CA ALA A 82 8.75 10.03 -3.30
C ALA A 82 9.17 8.58 -3.56
N ASP A 83 8.24 7.71 -4.02
CA ASP A 83 8.55 6.34 -4.39
C ASP A 83 9.55 6.26 -5.55
N SER A 84 9.41 7.12 -6.54
CA SER A 84 10.27 7.17 -7.72
C SER A 84 11.75 7.43 -7.39
N VAL A 85 12.05 8.06 -6.25
CA VAL A 85 13.39 8.39 -5.75
C VAL A 85 13.74 7.66 -4.45
N ALA A 86 12.97 6.63 -4.08
CA ALA A 86 13.20 5.85 -2.86
C ALA A 86 14.37 4.86 -3.02
N ASN A 87 15.26 4.82 -2.05
CA ASN A 87 16.43 3.94 -2.02
C ASN A 87 16.11 2.59 -1.38
N THR A 88 15.12 1.89 -1.94
CA THR A 88 14.63 0.60 -1.47
C THR A 88 14.73 -0.48 -2.57
N ALA A 89 14.45 -1.73 -2.19
CA ALA A 89 14.32 -2.85 -3.12
C ALA A 89 12.85 -3.28 -3.23
N SER A 90 11.98 -2.37 -3.65
CA SER A 90 10.52 -2.52 -3.89
C SER A 90 9.61 -2.33 -2.67
N VAL A 91 10.10 -2.51 -1.44
CA VAL A 91 9.33 -2.27 -0.20
C VAL A 91 10.17 -1.49 0.80
N TYR A 92 9.50 -0.79 1.71
CA TYR A 92 10.16 0.05 2.73
C TYR A 92 10.57 -0.71 4.00
N GLY A 93 10.46 -2.03 4.01
CA GLY A 93 10.95 -2.87 5.09
C GLY A 93 12.49 -2.85 5.26
N ALA A 94 13.21 -2.29 4.28
CA ALA A 94 14.65 -2.04 4.34
C ALA A 94 15.07 -0.98 3.30
N TYR A 95 16.11 -0.22 3.62
CA TYR A 95 16.80 0.67 2.67
C TYR A 95 18.11 0.03 2.21
N LEU A 96 18.61 0.47 1.05
CA LEU A 96 19.90 0.03 0.54
C LEU A 96 21.04 0.80 1.21
N LYS A 97 22.16 0.12 1.46
CA LYS A 97 23.35 0.69 2.14
C LYS A 97 24.16 1.66 1.27
N ALA A 98 23.82 1.77 0.00
CA ALA A 98 24.38 2.75 -0.94
C ALA A 98 23.24 3.29 -1.82
N TYR A 99 23.32 4.57 -2.18
CA TYR A 99 22.33 5.15 -3.08
C TYR A 99 22.45 4.58 -4.49
N LYS A 100 21.33 4.17 -5.06
CA LYS A 100 21.24 3.85 -6.49
C LYS A 100 21.38 5.14 -7.30
N THR A 101 21.93 5.06 -8.51
CA THR A 101 22.00 6.21 -9.42
C THR A 101 20.61 6.82 -9.69
N SER A 102 19.58 5.99 -9.82
CA SER A 102 18.21 6.45 -10.07
C SER A 102 17.60 7.29 -8.95
N VAL A 103 18.09 7.18 -7.70
CA VAL A 103 17.53 7.91 -6.55
C VAL A 103 18.28 9.19 -6.22
N GLN A 104 19.39 9.47 -6.94
CA GLN A 104 20.18 10.68 -6.78
C GLN A 104 19.63 11.87 -7.60
N ARG A 105 18.54 11.67 -8.34
CA ARG A 105 17.82 12.72 -9.02
C ARG A 105 16.90 13.47 -8.05
N ASP A 106 16.57 14.70 -8.39
CA ASP A 106 15.62 15.49 -7.63
C ASP A 106 14.22 14.88 -7.68
N ILE A 107 13.49 15.00 -6.57
CA ILE A 107 12.07 14.67 -6.52
C ILE A 107 11.27 15.71 -7.34
N ILE A 108 10.39 15.22 -8.20
CA ILE A 108 9.56 16.07 -9.07
C ILE A 108 8.12 15.67 -8.88
N LEU A 109 7.29 16.59 -8.37
CA LEU A 109 5.85 16.43 -8.35
C LEU A 109 5.28 16.64 -9.74
N LYS A 110 4.27 15.84 -10.08
CA LYS A 110 3.48 15.99 -11.32
C LYS A 110 2.01 15.79 -11.00
N PRO A 111 1.13 16.57 -11.61
CA PRO A 111 -0.29 16.28 -11.57
C PRO A 111 -0.56 14.88 -12.11
N ILE A 112 -1.44 14.13 -11.45
CA ILE A 112 -1.82 12.78 -11.85
C ILE A 112 -3.29 12.82 -12.22
N GLU A 113 -3.61 12.58 -13.48
CA GLU A 113 -4.99 12.53 -13.95
C GLU A 113 -5.69 11.30 -13.39
N PRO A 114 -6.81 11.45 -12.67
CA PRO A 114 -7.60 10.31 -12.26
C PRO A 114 -8.25 9.64 -13.49
N PRO A 115 -8.42 8.30 -13.48
CA PRO A 115 -9.04 7.59 -14.59
C PRO A 115 -10.43 8.14 -14.89
N GLN A 116 -10.72 8.32 -16.18
CA GLN A 116 -12.07 8.67 -16.63
C GLN A 116 -13.00 7.46 -16.54
N GLY A 117 -14.26 7.67 -16.16
CA GLY A 117 -15.26 6.60 -16.09
C GLY A 117 -16.18 6.68 -14.88
N ILE A 118 -16.76 5.54 -14.53
CA ILE A 118 -17.66 5.43 -13.37
C ILE A 118 -16.84 5.59 -12.10
N LYS A 119 -17.23 6.55 -11.26
CA LYS A 119 -16.60 6.78 -9.95
C LYS A 119 -17.13 5.79 -8.92
N GLY A 120 -16.24 5.38 -8.02
CA GLY A 120 -16.54 4.52 -6.89
C GLY A 120 -16.45 5.27 -5.57
N GLN A 121 -16.30 4.51 -4.50
CA GLN A 121 -16.06 5.03 -3.15
C GLN A 121 -14.88 4.30 -2.52
N ALA A 122 -13.92 5.03 -1.99
CA ALA A 122 -12.82 4.51 -1.19
C ALA A 122 -13.19 4.53 0.30
N LEU A 123 -12.89 3.45 1.02
CA LEU A 123 -13.18 3.32 2.45
C LEU A 123 -11.91 2.96 3.22
N ASN A 124 -11.57 3.77 4.22
CA ASN A 124 -10.48 3.46 5.16
C ASN A 124 -11.03 2.84 6.44
N LYS A 125 -11.40 1.57 6.37
CA LYS A 125 -11.99 0.81 7.49
C LYS A 125 -11.38 -0.57 7.60
N ASP A 126 -11.50 -1.21 8.77
CA ASP A 126 -11.23 -2.64 8.88
C ASP A 126 -12.30 -3.41 8.09
N VAL A 127 -11.86 -4.31 7.22
CA VAL A 127 -12.78 -5.10 6.39
C VAL A 127 -13.70 -5.98 7.22
N LEU A 128 -13.29 -6.39 8.42
CA LEU A 128 -14.09 -7.19 9.34
C LEU A 128 -15.22 -6.39 10.03
N ASP A 129 -15.17 -5.05 9.94
CA ASP A 129 -16.22 -4.15 10.44
C ASP A 129 -17.14 -3.63 9.31
N LEU A 130 -16.81 -3.95 8.05
CA LEU A 130 -17.59 -3.50 6.90
C LEU A 130 -18.85 -4.35 6.71
N LYS A 131 -19.98 -3.68 6.50
CA LYS A 131 -21.25 -4.28 6.06
C LYS A 131 -21.61 -3.64 4.73
N ILE A 132 -21.17 -4.25 3.66
CA ILE A 132 -21.44 -3.82 2.29
C ILE A 132 -22.03 -5.00 1.51
N THR A 133 -22.89 -4.69 0.56
CA THR A 133 -23.58 -5.65 -0.30
C THR A 133 -23.33 -5.33 -1.76
N GLY A 134 -23.46 -6.30 -2.63
CA GLY A 134 -23.30 -6.09 -4.07
C GLY A 134 -23.39 -7.37 -4.89
N ASP A 135 -23.17 -7.24 -6.18
CA ASP A 135 -23.15 -8.40 -7.07
C ASP A 135 -21.82 -9.15 -7.01
N VAL A 136 -20.70 -8.44 -7.00
CA VAL A 136 -19.35 -9.02 -7.04
C VAL A 136 -18.46 -8.42 -5.95
N ALA A 137 -17.84 -9.27 -5.15
CA ALA A 137 -16.74 -8.92 -4.26
C ALA A 137 -15.42 -9.52 -4.78
N TYR A 138 -14.37 -8.70 -4.87
CA TYR A 138 -13.01 -9.17 -5.12
C TYR A 138 -12.17 -8.92 -3.86
N LEU A 139 -11.58 -9.97 -3.32
CA LEU A 139 -10.79 -9.95 -2.10
C LEU A 139 -9.33 -10.23 -2.44
N ASP A 140 -8.45 -9.32 -2.05
CA ASP A 140 -6.99 -9.48 -2.14
C ASP A 140 -6.36 -9.29 -0.75
N PRO A 141 -6.54 -10.28 0.16
CA PRO A 141 -6.06 -10.20 1.53
C PRO A 141 -4.55 -10.42 1.57
N PRO A 142 -3.85 -9.91 2.62
CA PRO A 142 -2.47 -10.30 2.86
C PRO A 142 -2.35 -11.83 2.99
N TYR A 143 -1.48 -12.42 2.20
CA TYR A 143 -1.27 -13.88 2.19
C TYR A 143 -0.06 -14.32 3.02
N ASN A 144 0.76 -13.41 3.56
CA ASN A 144 1.96 -13.73 4.34
C ASN A 144 2.01 -12.98 5.68
N THR A 145 3.02 -13.28 6.50
CA THR A 145 3.20 -12.67 7.83
C THR A 145 3.73 -11.23 7.79
N ARG A 146 3.96 -10.65 6.62
CA ARG A 146 4.48 -9.30 6.47
C ARG A 146 3.33 -8.31 6.47
N HIS A 147 3.27 -7.50 7.52
CA HIS A 147 2.25 -6.45 7.63
C HIS A 147 2.54 -5.29 6.67
N TYR A 148 1.53 -4.78 6.00
CA TYR A 148 1.64 -3.59 5.15
C TYR A 148 2.09 -2.36 5.94
N GLY A 149 1.63 -2.22 7.20
CA GLY A 149 2.10 -1.17 8.10
C GLY A 149 3.60 -1.20 8.39
N ALA A 150 4.28 -2.34 8.19
CA ALA A 150 5.74 -2.41 8.26
C ALA A 150 6.40 -2.25 6.89
N ASN A 151 5.84 -2.89 5.85
CA ASN A 151 6.42 -2.86 4.50
C ASN A 151 6.33 -1.48 3.83
N TYR A 152 5.29 -0.72 4.15
CA TYR A 152 4.98 0.58 3.54
C TYR A 152 4.86 1.69 4.58
N HIS A 153 5.53 1.54 5.74
CA HIS A 153 5.44 2.48 6.85
C HIS A 153 5.79 3.91 6.47
N LEU A 154 6.75 4.12 5.56
CA LEU A 154 7.11 5.46 5.13
C LEU A 154 6.04 6.14 4.28
N LEU A 155 5.36 5.41 3.41
CA LEU A 155 4.23 5.96 2.65
C LEU A 155 3.09 6.37 3.59
N ASN A 156 2.81 5.55 4.63
CA ASN A 156 1.88 5.94 5.70
C ASN A 156 2.39 7.17 6.47
N THR A 157 3.69 7.25 6.76
CA THR A 157 4.30 8.39 7.44
C THR A 157 4.15 9.67 6.62
N LEU A 158 4.36 9.62 5.31
CA LEU A 158 4.12 10.74 4.41
C LEU A 158 2.66 11.22 4.46
N CYS A 159 1.71 10.29 4.50
CA CYS A 159 0.28 10.65 4.57
C CYS A 159 -0.14 11.24 5.91
N HIS A 160 0.32 10.64 7.02
CA HIS A 160 -0.02 11.10 8.37
C HIS A 160 0.75 12.36 8.78
N TYR A 161 1.98 12.45 8.38
CA TYR A 161 2.96 13.48 8.72
C TYR A 161 2.96 13.89 10.20
N LYS A 162 2.86 12.87 11.06
CA LYS A 162 2.91 13.03 12.52
C LYS A 162 4.25 12.55 13.05
N THR A 163 4.76 13.25 14.06
CA THR A 163 5.98 12.86 14.73
C THR A 163 5.75 11.66 15.65
N PHE A 164 6.70 10.75 15.70
CA PHE A 164 6.75 9.60 16.60
C PHE A 164 8.23 9.22 16.84
N GLU A 165 8.49 8.32 17.76
CA GLU A 165 9.84 7.76 17.94
C GLU A 165 10.04 6.57 16.98
N PRO A 166 10.92 6.69 15.96
CA PRO A 166 11.18 5.63 14.98
C PRO A 166 11.90 4.44 15.60
N LYS A 167 11.29 3.25 15.58
CA LYS A 167 11.81 2.04 16.21
C LYS A 167 12.67 1.19 15.28
N GLY A 168 13.75 0.63 15.82
CA GLY A 168 14.62 -0.31 15.12
C GLY A 168 15.43 0.32 13.97
N VAL A 169 16.11 -0.53 13.20
CA VAL A 169 17.01 -0.10 12.11
C VAL A 169 16.22 0.62 11.00
N THR A 170 15.02 0.17 10.70
CA THR A 170 14.18 0.69 9.60
C THR A 170 13.32 1.87 10.00
N GLY A 171 13.27 2.23 11.30
CA GLY A 171 12.51 3.39 11.78
C GLY A 171 11.01 3.18 11.80
N LEU A 172 10.54 2.00 12.22
CA LEU A 172 9.12 1.67 12.24
C LEU A 172 8.33 2.51 13.25
N PRO A 173 7.14 3.01 12.89
CA PRO A 173 6.12 3.46 13.84
C PRO A 173 5.47 2.27 14.56
N ASP A 174 4.59 2.56 15.51
CA ASP A 174 3.56 1.59 15.90
C ASP A 174 2.53 1.46 14.76
N TYR A 175 2.17 0.23 14.40
CA TYR A 175 1.24 -0.03 13.29
C TYR A 175 0.24 -1.14 13.63
N TYR A 176 -0.90 -1.12 12.95
CA TYR A 176 -1.93 -2.13 13.08
C TYR A 176 -1.44 -3.50 12.60
N LYS A 177 -1.72 -4.53 13.41
CA LYS A 177 -1.37 -5.92 13.10
C LYS A 177 -2.59 -6.67 12.61
N SER A 178 -2.73 -6.76 11.30
CA SER A 178 -3.84 -7.46 10.66
C SER A 178 -3.93 -8.94 11.10
N PRO A 179 -5.11 -9.45 11.45
CA PRO A 179 -5.30 -10.88 11.73
C PRO A 179 -5.01 -11.75 10.51
N PHE A 180 -5.16 -11.24 9.29
CA PHE A 180 -4.82 -11.94 8.05
C PHE A 180 -3.32 -12.22 7.89
N CYS A 181 -2.45 -11.48 8.58
CA CYS A 181 -0.99 -11.73 8.62
C CYS A 181 -0.57 -12.70 9.74
N SER A 182 -1.51 -13.28 10.49
CA SER A 182 -1.23 -14.18 11.61
C SER A 182 -1.52 -15.64 11.25
N LYS A 183 -0.53 -16.53 11.35
CA LYS A 183 -0.72 -17.98 11.10
C LYS A 183 -1.85 -18.60 11.92
N VAL A 184 -2.10 -18.07 13.11
CA VAL A 184 -3.14 -18.59 14.02
C VAL A 184 -4.52 -17.99 13.72
N LYS A 185 -4.57 -16.72 13.27
CA LYS A 185 -5.84 -15.97 13.16
C LYS A 185 -6.38 -15.88 11.73
N ALA A 186 -5.54 -16.06 10.70
CA ALA A 186 -5.90 -15.76 9.31
C ALA A 186 -7.12 -16.57 8.81
N ALA A 187 -7.16 -17.86 9.07
CA ALA A 187 -8.29 -18.70 8.66
C ALA A 187 -9.61 -18.30 9.36
N GLY A 188 -9.55 -17.97 10.67
CA GLY A 188 -10.71 -17.47 11.40
C GLY A 188 -11.20 -16.11 10.90
N ALA A 189 -10.26 -15.20 10.61
CA ALA A 189 -10.59 -13.89 10.03
C ALA A 189 -11.21 -14.03 8.62
N MET A 190 -10.69 -14.94 7.78
CA MET A 190 -11.28 -15.25 6.47
C MET A 190 -12.69 -15.82 6.61
N LYS A 191 -12.89 -16.77 7.53
CA LYS A 191 -14.24 -17.32 7.79
C LYS A 191 -15.22 -16.24 8.24
N GLN A 192 -14.80 -15.35 9.13
CA GLN A 192 -15.61 -14.22 9.58
C GLN A 192 -15.96 -13.31 8.40
N LEU A 193 -14.96 -12.94 7.58
CA LEU A 193 -15.17 -12.08 6.41
C LEU A 193 -16.17 -12.71 5.43
N LEU A 194 -15.99 -13.97 5.07
CA LEU A 194 -16.87 -14.67 4.14
C LEU A 194 -18.31 -14.75 4.66
N ASN A 195 -18.51 -14.95 5.97
CA ASN A 195 -19.84 -15.02 6.56
C ASN A 195 -20.57 -13.68 6.60
N GLN A 196 -19.85 -12.56 6.69
CA GLN A 196 -20.46 -11.22 6.75
C GLN A 196 -20.71 -10.57 5.40
N LEU A 197 -20.05 -11.05 4.33
CA LEU A 197 -20.24 -10.53 2.99
C LEU A 197 -21.60 -10.99 2.41
N ASP A 198 -22.37 -10.04 1.90
CA ASP A 198 -23.63 -10.28 1.19
C ASP A 198 -23.46 -9.94 -0.29
N TYR A 199 -22.87 -10.89 -1.04
CA TYR A 199 -22.51 -10.78 -2.45
C TYR A 199 -22.89 -12.06 -3.18
N LYS A 200 -23.37 -11.92 -4.43
CA LYS A 200 -23.70 -13.07 -5.30
C LYS A 200 -22.46 -13.85 -5.73
N HIS A 201 -21.39 -13.13 -6.03
CA HIS A 201 -20.11 -13.71 -6.45
C HIS A 201 -18.98 -13.15 -5.62
N ILE A 202 -18.12 -14.03 -5.08
CA ILE A 202 -16.94 -13.65 -4.33
C ILE A 202 -15.73 -14.28 -4.99
N PHE A 203 -14.73 -13.46 -5.31
CA PHE A 203 -13.45 -13.88 -5.85
C PHE A 203 -12.36 -13.57 -4.81
N ILE A 204 -11.49 -14.54 -4.52
CA ILE A 204 -10.38 -14.35 -3.58
C ILE A 204 -9.08 -14.65 -4.32
N SER A 205 -8.21 -13.65 -4.45
CA SER A 205 -6.84 -13.82 -4.90
C SER A 205 -5.97 -14.33 -3.75
N TYR A 206 -5.25 -15.40 -3.99
CA TYR A 206 -4.33 -16.01 -3.02
C TYR A 206 -3.24 -16.78 -3.75
N ASN A 207 -2.25 -17.35 -3.03
CA ASN A 207 -1.21 -18.14 -3.67
C ASN A 207 -0.75 -19.35 -2.82
N ASP A 208 0.12 -20.17 -3.38
CA ASP A 208 0.65 -21.40 -2.75
C ASP A 208 1.61 -21.15 -1.58
N GLU A 209 2.10 -19.91 -1.41
CA GLU A 209 2.91 -19.49 -0.26
C GLU A 209 2.07 -18.90 0.88
N GLY A 210 0.75 -18.89 0.69
CA GLY A 210 -0.18 -18.26 1.62
C GLY A 210 -0.21 -18.91 3.00
N ILE A 211 -0.50 -18.09 4.03
CA ILE A 211 -0.63 -18.53 5.43
C ILE A 211 -1.74 -19.58 5.58
N ILE A 212 -2.86 -19.41 4.85
CA ILE A 212 -3.97 -20.36 4.82
C ILE A 212 -3.66 -21.40 3.74
N PRO A 213 -3.45 -22.68 4.09
CA PRO A 213 -3.21 -23.74 3.11
C PRO A 213 -4.37 -23.86 2.12
N LEU A 214 -4.06 -24.27 0.89
CA LEU A 214 -5.04 -24.41 -0.19
C LEU A 214 -6.27 -25.21 0.23
N GLU A 215 -6.09 -26.37 0.83
CA GLU A 215 -7.18 -27.26 1.28
C GLU A 215 -8.09 -26.57 2.30
N GLN A 216 -7.51 -25.80 3.24
CA GLN A 216 -8.27 -25.06 4.23
C GLN A 216 -9.04 -23.91 3.59
N MET A 217 -8.44 -23.18 2.64
CA MET A 217 -9.13 -22.13 1.89
C MET A 217 -10.30 -22.71 1.07
N GLN A 218 -10.09 -23.87 0.40
CA GLN A 218 -11.13 -24.55 -0.34
C GLN A 218 -12.32 -24.95 0.56
N SER A 219 -12.03 -25.47 1.76
CA SER A 219 -13.09 -25.80 2.75
C SER A 219 -13.91 -24.57 3.14
N LEU A 220 -13.24 -23.46 3.49
CA LEU A 220 -13.91 -22.21 3.86
C LEU A 220 -14.78 -21.66 2.72
N CYS A 221 -14.28 -21.72 1.50
CA CYS A 221 -15.02 -21.26 0.32
C CYS A 221 -16.24 -22.14 0.03
N SER A 222 -16.09 -23.47 0.14
CA SER A 222 -17.16 -24.46 -0.11
C SER A 222 -18.27 -24.39 0.95
N GLU A 223 -17.95 -24.00 2.18
CA GLU A 223 -18.95 -23.73 3.24
C GLU A 223 -19.78 -22.48 2.93
N THR A 224 -19.27 -21.59 2.07
CA THR A 224 -19.89 -20.28 1.78
C THR A 224 -20.86 -20.34 0.59
N GLY A 225 -20.63 -21.20 -0.41
CA GLY A 225 -21.43 -21.33 -1.61
C GLY A 225 -20.86 -22.33 -2.62
N GLN A 226 -21.36 -22.30 -3.85
CA GLN A 226 -20.82 -23.12 -4.94
C GLN A 226 -19.40 -22.64 -5.26
N TYR A 227 -18.42 -23.52 -5.10
CA TYR A 227 -17.01 -23.20 -5.22
C TYR A 227 -16.38 -23.73 -6.49
N SER A 228 -15.49 -22.93 -7.09
CA SER A 228 -14.55 -23.36 -8.13
C SER A 228 -13.19 -22.69 -7.94
N LEU A 229 -12.14 -23.25 -8.56
CA LEU A 229 -10.76 -22.76 -8.42
C LEU A 229 -10.11 -22.61 -9.79
N ILE A 230 -9.53 -21.44 -10.03
CA ILE A 230 -8.63 -21.17 -11.17
C ILE A 230 -7.21 -21.13 -10.62
N LYS A 231 -6.28 -21.77 -11.33
CA LYS A 231 -4.84 -21.80 -10.98
C LYS A 231 -4.04 -21.30 -12.14
N GLU A 232 -3.03 -20.47 -11.85
CA GLU A 232 -2.09 -20.01 -12.85
C GLU A 232 -0.67 -20.03 -12.29
N GLU A 233 0.29 -20.54 -13.06
CA GLU A 233 1.68 -20.59 -12.66
C GLU A 233 2.41 -19.35 -13.16
N TYR A 234 2.97 -18.57 -12.24
CA TYR A 234 3.76 -17.39 -12.53
C TYR A 234 5.24 -17.60 -12.25
N GLN A 235 6.07 -17.13 -13.17
CA GLN A 235 7.51 -17.02 -12.89
C GLN A 235 7.76 -15.95 -11.84
N ARG A 236 8.45 -16.32 -10.78
CA ARG A 236 8.75 -15.38 -9.68
C ARG A 236 9.56 -14.19 -10.17
N PHE A 237 9.12 -12.98 -9.85
CA PHE A 237 9.92 -11.79 -10.06
C PHE A 237 11.18 -11.85 -9.19
N LYS A 238 12.36 -11.80 -9.83
CA LYS A 238 13.65 -11.77 -9.14
C LYS A 238 14.02 -10.33 -8.79
N ALA A 239 13.66 -9.89 -7.59
CA ALA A 239 14.11 -8.60 -7.06
C ALA A 239 15.63 -8.51 -6.86
N ASP A 240 16.33 -9.66 -6.71
CA ASP A 240 17.78 -9.76 -6.58
C ASP A 240 18.30 -10.93 -7.42
N ALA A 241 18.97 -10.59 -8.53
CA ALA A 241 19.54 -11.56 -9.46
C ALA A 241 20.64 -12.47 -8.85
N LYS A 242 21.22 -12.07 -7.70
CA LYS A 242 22.30 -12.78 -7.01
C LYS A 242 21.82 -13.73 -5.92
N ARG A 243 20.56 -13.67 -5.52
CA ARG A 243 20.02 -14.54 -4.47
C ARG A 243 19.54 -15.85 -5.05
N LYS A 244 20.13 -16.96 -4.63
CA LYS A 244 19.60 -18.31 -4.93
C LYS A 244 18.24 -18.47 -4.27
N GLN A 245 17.18 -18.52 -5.06
CA GLN A 245 15.84 -18.87 -4.58
C GLN A 245 15.64 -20.38 -4.75
N SER A 246 15.01 -20.99 -3.78
CA SER A 246 14.71 -22.44 -3.80
C SER A 246 13.56 -22.80 -4.75
N GLN A 247 12.71 -21.82 -5.11
CA GLN A 247 11.60 -21.98 -6.05
C GLN A 247 11.67 -20.89 -7.11
N THR A 248 11.45 -21.25 -8.37
CA THR A 248 11.50 -20.36 -9.53
C THR A 248 10.12 -19.87 -9.99
N SER A 249 9.06 -20.55 -9.56
CA SER A 249 7.66 -20.20 -9.83
C SER A 249 6.82 -20.15 -8.55
N THR A 250 5.70 -19.50 -8.61
CA THR A 250 4.61 -19.50 -7.62
C THR A 250 3.31 -19.79 -8.33
N VAL A 251 2.38 -20.44 -7.65
CA VAL A 251 1.05 -20.72 -8.19
C VAL A 251 0.07 -19.73 -7.59
N GLU A 252 -0.50 -18.89 -8.42
CA GLU A 252 -1.58 -17.97 -8.04
C GLU A 252 -2.93 -18.68 -8.12
N TYR A 253 -3.76 -18.43 -7.16
CA TYR A 253 -5.09 -18.99 -7.02
C TYR A 253 -6.15 -17.91 -7.10
N LEU A 254 -7.17 -18.13 -7.92
CA LEU A 254 -8.42 -17.38 -7.84
C LEU A 254 -9.52 -18.34 -7.35
N HIS A 255 -9.91 -18.17 -6.09
CA HIS A 255 -11.04 -18.89 -5.51
C HIS A 255 -12.33 -18.17 -5.90
N CYS A 256 -13.26 -18.89 -6.54
CA CYS A 256 -14.53 -18.35 -7.03
C CYS A 256 -15.68 -18.98 -6.24
N ILE A 257 -16.56 -18.16 -5.68
CA ILE A 257 -17.72 -18.57 -4.90
C ILE A 257 -18.96 -17.93 -5.53
N SER A 258 -20.02 -18.71 -5.75
CA SER A 258 -21.34 -18.23 -6.16
C SER A 258 -22.39 -18.63 -5.12
N ARG A 259 -23.26 -17.70 -4.75
CA ARG A 259 -24.39 -17.89 -3.82
C ARG A 259 -25.72 -17.86 -4.52
#